data_1bf8dfdae923bec5c9379886ff901ba0
#
_entry.id   1bf8dfdae923bec5c9379886ff901ba0
#
_cell.length_a   1.000
_cell.length_b   1.000
_cell.length_c   1.000
_cell.angle_alpha   90.00
_cell.angle_beta   90.00
_cell.angle_gamma   90.00
#
_symmetry.space_group_name_H-M   'P 1'
#
loop_
_entity.id
_entity.type
_entity.pdbx_description
1 polymer ?
#
loop_
_entity_poly.entity_id
_entity_poly.type
_entity_poly.pdbx_seq_one_letter_code
_entity_poly.pdbx_strand_id
1 'polypeptide(L)'
;MNRKEFFAASVTGALGCCGLAVPDGAASAQTTNPPGPDREKEFVKNWLTDLFDTMDQELDEVTKAKLLAGCGRGCFRRHQFKQDIARLGKGSIDALLDAYKKNFQVWREGGVIHVRYGAVNKQCYCPAARYHPVKPRDMHCECTRATHQTIFETALGRPIRVEIVESLRRGGPTCHFVAHVA
;
A
#
# COMPACT_ATOMS: atom_id res chain seq x y z
N MET A 1 3.02 3.31 31.17
CA MET A 1 2.31 4.60 31.35
C MET A 1 0.90 4.44 30.81
N ASN A 2 -0.10 4.51 31.66
CA ASN A 2 -1.47 4.12 31.37
C ASN A 2 -2.27 5.33 30.84
N ARG A 3 -2.99 5.15 29.77
CA ARG A 3 -3.68 6.21 28.97
C ARG A 3 -4.82 6.94 29.69
N LYS A 4 -5.02 6.69 30.98
CA LYS A 4 -6.16 7.23 31.80
C LYS A 4 -5.81 8.41 32.70
N GLU A 5 -4.57 8.87 32.76
CA GLU A 5 -4.16 9.92 33.71
C GLU A 5 -3.99 11.32 33.08
N PHE A 6 -4.48 11.55 31.87
CA PHE A 6 -4.27 12.84 31.19
C PHE A 6 -5.44 13.83 31.31
N PHE A 7 -6.51 13.52 32.08
CA PHE A 7 -7.67 14.39 32.26
C PHE A 7 -8.03 14.61 33.71
N ALA A 8 -7.08 15.08 34.50
CA ALA A 8 -7.41 15.62 35.84
C ALA A 8 -6.44 16.76 36.19
N ALA A 9 -6.67 17.93 35.62
CA ALA A 9 -6.12 19.18 36.16
C ALA A 9 -7.29 20.10 36.43
N SER A 10 -7.58 20.23 37.72
CA SER A 10 -8.60 21.04 38.32
C SER A 10 -8.43 22.52 38.00
N VAL A 11 -9.52 23.14 37.62
CA VAL A 11 -9.68 24.59 37.65
C VAL A 11 -10.38 24.98 38.94
N THR A 12 -9.62 25.52 39.87
CA THR A 12 -10.17 26.28 41.01
C THR A 12 -9.54 27.67 40.98
N GLY A 13 -10.35 28.69 40.89
CA GLY A 13 -9.86 30.02 41.24
C GLY A 13 -10.59 31.21 40.64
N ALA A 14 -11.43 31.80 41.48
CA ALA A 14 -11.65 33.22 41.64
C ALA A 14 -12.68 33.96 40.76
N LEU A 15 -13.76 34.27 41.40
CA LEU A 15 -14.72 35.33 41.08
C LEU A 15 -14.03 36.70 40.94
N GLY A 16 -14.24 37.35 39.80
CA GLY A 16 -13.97 38.75 39.61
C GLY A 16 -15.04 39.34 38.68
N CYS A 17 -15.99 40.05 39.25
CA CYS A 17 -17.00 40.82 38.52
C CYS A 17 -16.34 41.98 37.76
N CYS A 18 -16.37 41.96 36.44
CA CYS A 18 -16.37 43.16 35.59
C CYS A 18 -17.18 42.85 34.36
N GLY A 19 -18.37 43.44 34.29
CA GLY A 19 -19.22 43.36 33.11
C GLY A 19 -18.61 44.06 31.91
N LEU A 20 -18.19 43.29 30.93
CA LEU A 20 -17.99 43.74 29.57
C LEU A 20 -18.91 42.92 28.70
N ALA A 21 -19.87 43.59 28.08
CA ALA A 21 -20.74 43.01 27.08
C ALA A 21 -19.86 42.42 25.94
N VAL A 22 -19.80 41.08 25.88
CA VAL A 22 -19.22 40.38 24.75
C VAL A 22 -20.27 40.41 23.66
N PRO A 23 -20.00 40.97 22.46
CA PRO A 23 -20.93 40.80 21.36
C PRO A 23 -21.05 39.30 21.06
N ASP A 24 -22.30 38.81 21.01
CA ASP A 24 -22.67 37.49 20.56
C ASP A 24 -22.25 37.33 19.08
N GLY A 25 -20.97 37.13 18.85
CA GLY A 25 -20.44 36.56 17.64
C GLY A 25 -20.66 35.07 17.70
N ALA A 26 -21.89 34.61 17.45
CA ALA A 26 -22.13 33.20 17.15
C ALA A 26 -21.22 32.83 16.00
N ALA A 27 -20.07 32.21 16.34
CA ALA A 27 -19.28 31.48 15.34
C ALA A 27 -20.20 30.39 14.80
N SER A 28 -20.84 30.70 13.68
CA SER A 28 -21.60 29.74 12.89
C SER A 28 -20.63 28.64 12.57
N ALA A 29 -20.74 27.53 13.28
CA ALA A 29 -20.07 26.29 12.89
C ALA A 29 -20.58 25.97 11.49
N GLN A 30 -19.78 26.33 10.48
CA GLN A 30 -20.06 25.93 9.12
C GLN A 30 -20.04 24.40 9.12
N THR A 31 -21.22 23.80 9.12
CA THR A 31 -21.40 22.39 8.76
C THR A 31 -21.02 22.29 7.29
N THR A 32 -19.71 22.15 7.04
CA THR A 32 -19.24 21.84 5.70
C THR A 32 -19.76 20.44 5.37
N ASN A 33 -20.68 20.36 4.42
CA ASN A 33 -21.04 19.07 3.86
C ASN A 33 -19.75 18.32 3.50
N PRO A 34 -19.69 17.00 3.74
CA PRO A 34 -18.53 16.22 3.36
C PRO A 34 -18.22 16.48 1.88
N PRO A 35 -16.94 16.58 1.49
CA PRO A 35 -16.57 16.82 0.10
C PRO A 35 -17.16 15.74 -0.79
N GLY A 36 -17.66 16.13 -1.98
CA GLY A 36 -18.15 15.17 -2.97
C GLY A 36 -17.05 14.15 -3.35
N PRO A 37 -17.43 12.99 -3.90
CA PRO A 37 -16.53 11.85 -4.12
C PRO A 37 -15.28 12.18 -4.94
N ASP A 38 -15.35 13.14 -5.83
CA ASP A 38 -14.16 13.55 -6.62
C ASP A 38 -13.16 14.35 -5.79
N ARG A 39 -13.62 15.22 -4.89
CA ARG A 39 -12.75 15.97 -3.96
C ARG A 39 -12.12 15.06 -2.92
N GLU A 40 -12.87 14.09 -2.43
CA GLU A 40 -12.33 13.07 -1.51
C GLU A 40 -11.24 12.24 -2.19
N LYS A 41 -11.46 11.81 -3.43
CA LYS A 41 -10.48 11.07 -4.22
C LYS A 41 -9.22 11.89 -4.47
N GLU A 42 -9.36 13.17 -4.79
CA GLU A 42 -8.22 14.07 -4.98
C GLU A 42 -7.45 14.27 -3.68
N PHE A 43 -8.14 14.48 -2.58
CA PHE A 43 -7.53 14.59 -1.25
C PHE A 43 -6.71 13.34 -0.92
N VAL A 44 -7.29 12.15 -1.07
CA VAL A 44 -6.60 10.88 -0.78
C VAL A 44 -5.37 10.70 -1.69
N LYS A 45 -5.49 11.06 -2.97
CA LYS A 45 -4.37 11.02 -3.91
C LYS A 45 -3.22 11.93 -3.46
N ASN A 46 -3.52 13.18 -3.12
CA ASN A 46 -2.51 14.14 -2.67
C ASN A 46 -1.88 13.71 -1.35
N TRP A 47 -2.69 13.28 -0.38
CA TRP A 47 -2.20 12.76 0.89
C TRP A 47 -1.29 11.55 0.73
N LEU A 48 -1.61 10.61 -0.16
CA LEU A 48 -0.74 9.47 -0.47
C LEU A 48 0.57 9.91 -1.14
N THR A 49 0.53 10.93 -1.99
CA THR A 49 1.75 11.49 -2.60
C THR A 49 2.66 12.07 -1.52
N ASP A 50 2.12 12.91 -0.64
CA ASP A 50 2.87 13.52 0.47
C ASP A 50 3.43 12.44 1.42
N LEU A 51 2.65 11.39 1.71
CA LEU A 51 3.12 10.27 2.52
C LEU A 51 4.32 9.55 1.88
N PHE A 52 4.29 9.27 0.58
CA PHE A 52 5.42 8.62 -0.10
C PHE A 52 6.64 9.52 -0.17
N ASP A 53 6.46 10.82 -0.42
CA ASP A 53 7.56 11.78 -0.41
C ASP A 53 8.19 11.90 0.99
N THR A 54 7.36 11.96 2.03
CA THR A 54 7.84 11.96 3.42
C THR A 54 8.57 10.66 3.77
N MET A 55 8.04 9.50 3.36
CA MET A 55 8.74 8.23 3.55
C MET A 55 10.10 8.19 2.86
N ASP A 56 10.21 8.80 1.68
CA ASP A 56 11.48 8.84 0.95
C ASP A 56 12.51 9.75 1.61
N GLN A 57 12.07 10.80 2.29
CA GLN A 57 12.93 11.76 2.99
C GLN A 57 13.36 11.30 4.37
N GLU A 58 12.44 10.67 5.13
CA GLU A 58 12.60 10.42 6.55
C GLU A 58 12.98 8.96 6.91
N LEU A 59 12.77 8.01 5.99
CA LEU A 59 12.96 6.60 6.31
C LEU A 59 14.11 5.98 5.52
N ASP A 60 14.90 5.13 6.19
CA ASP A 60 15.87 4.27 5.53
C ASP A 60 15.18 3.20 4.64
N GLU A 61 15.94 2.64 3.69
CA GLU A 61 15.41 1.68 2.71
C GLU A 61 14.85 0.41 3.35
N VAL A 62 15.43 -0.05 4.46
CA VAL A 62 15.00 -1.27 5.17
C VAL A 62 13.63 -1.04 5.81
N THR A 63 13.45 0.10 6.45
CA THR A 63 12.18 0.49 7.07
C THR A 63 11.09 0.69 6.01
N LYS A 64 11.40 1.39 4.91
CA LYS A 64 10.48 1.55 3.77
C LYS A 64 10.05 0.19 3.20
N ALA A 65 10.99 -0.71 2.96
CA ALA A 65 10.71 -2.05 2.46
C ALA A 65 9.79 -2.84 3.40
N LYS A 66 9.99 -2.78 4.71
CA LYS A 66 9.13 -3.44 5.71
C LYS A 66 7.70 -2.90 5.70
N LEU A 67 7.53 -1.58 5.64
CA LEU A 67 6.21 -0.94 5.56
C LEU A 67 5.48 -1.34 4.27
N LEU A 68 6.14 -1.22 3.14
CA LEU A 68 5.56 -1.57 1.84
C LEU A 68 5.25 -3.07 1.73
N ALA A 69 6.09 -3.93 2.30
CA ALA A 69 5.80 -5.36 2.39
C ALA A 69 4.55 -5.64 3.25
N GLY A 70 4.35 -4.87 4.33
CA GLY A 70 3.12 -4.89 5.14
C GLY A 70 1.88 -4.54 4.31
N CYS A 71 1.97 -3.51 3.48
CA CYS A 71 0.92 -3.13 2.51
C CYS A 71 0.65 -4.26 1.51
N GLY A 72 1.69 -4.93 1.01
CA GLY A 72 1.58 -6.05 0.09
C GLY A 72 0.84 -7.25 0.69
N ARG A 73 1.15 -7.62 1.92
CA ARG A 73 0.40 -8.65 2.67
C ARG A 73 -1.06 -8.24 2.90
N GLY A 74 -1.30 -6.95 3.19
CA GLY A 74 -2.65 -6.39 3.28
C GLY A 74 -3.40 -6.48 1.96
N CYS A 75 -2.74 -6.17 0.86
CA CYS A 75 -3.28 -6.27 -0.49
C CYS A 75 -3.69 -7.71 -0.84
N PHE A 76 -2.87 -8.70 -0.48
CA PHE A 76 -3.25 -10.12 -0.61
C PHE A 76 -4.55 -10.44 0.16
N ARG A 77 -4.63 -10.03 1.42
CA ARG A 77 -5.81 -10.33 2.27
C ARG A 77 -7.09 -9.64 1.82
N ARG A 78 -7.01 -8.49 1.13
CA ARG A 78 -8.21 -7.73 0.70
C ARG A 78 -8.72 -8.10 -0.68
N HIS A 79 -7.91 -8.78 -1.51
CA HIS A 79 -8.31 -9.09 -2.88
C HIS A 79 -8.52 -10.59 -3.08
N GLN A 80 -9.78 -10.98 -3.21
CA GLN A 80 -10.19 -12.39 -3.33
C GLN A 80 -9.45 -13.13 -4.45
N PHE A 81 -9.29 -12.53 -5.63
CA PHE A 81 -8.60 -13.20 -6.74
C PHE A 81 -7.16 -13.61 -6.41
N LYS A 82 -6.46 -12.89 -5.53
CA LYS A 82 -5.10 -13.23 -5.07
C LYS A 82 -5.11 -14.42 -4.13
N GLN A 83 -6.11 -14.47 -3.25
CA GLN A 83 -6.33 -15.61 -2.36
C GLN A 83 -6.74 -16.85 -3.17
N ASP A 84 -7.55 -16.67 -4.22
CA ASP A 84 -7.95 -17.75 -5.12
C ASP A 84 -6.76 -18.32 -5.88
N ILE A 85 -5.83 -17.50 -6.35
CA ILE A 85 -4.57 -17.98 -6.96
C ILE A 85 -3.82 -18.89 -5.97
N ALA A 86 -3.63 -18.45 -4.74
CA ALA A 86 -2.93 -19.22 -3.73
C ALA A 86 -3.66 -20.53 -3.39
N ARG A 87 -4.99 -20.48 -3.24
CA ARG A 87 -5.83 -21.63 -2.93
C ARG A 87 -5.82 -22.68 -4.05
N LEU A 88 -5.96 -22.23 -5.31
CA LEU A 88 -5.95 -23.10 -6.48
C LEU A 88 -4.57 -23.73 -6.71
N GLY A 89 -3.49 -23.00 -6.39
CA GLY A 89 -2.11 -23.46 -6.52
C GLY A 89 -1.58 -24.27 -5.33
N LYS A 90 -2.42 -24.61 -4.33
CA LYS A 90 -1.98 -25.24 -3.08
C LYS A 90 -1.23 -26.55 -3.33
N GLY A 91 0.04 -26.58 -2.89
CA GLY A 91 0.90 -27.76 -2.94
C GLY A 91 1.43 -28.15 -4.32
N SER A 92 1.10 -27.39 -5.38
CA SER A 92 1.49 -27.71 -6.76
C SER A 92 1.94 -26.48 -7.53
N ILE A 93 3.16 -26.50 -8.03
CA ILE A 93 3.69 -25.43 -8.91
C ILE A 93 2.88 -25.32 -10.19
N ASP A 94 2.52 -26.42 -10.83
CA ASP A 94 1.80 -26.41 -12.11
C ASP A 94 0.37 -25.84 -11.92
N ALA A 95 -0.33 -26.25 -10.88
CA ALA A 95 -1.64 -25.67 -10.54
C ALA A 95 -1.54 -24.19 -10.20
N LEU A 96 -0.45 -23.76 -9.54
CA LEU A 96 -0.20 -22.34 -9.23
C LEU A 96 0.05 -21.53 -10.51
N LEU A 97 0.84 -22.05 -11.45
CA LEU A 97 1.05 -21.43 -12.75
C LEU A 97 -0.27 -21.27 -13.50
N ASP A 98 -1.11 -22.30 -13.54
CA ASP A 98 -2.41 -22.23 -14.22
C ASP A 98 -3.36 -21.21 -13.57
N ALA A 99 -3.34 -21.10 -12.25
CA ALA A 99 -4.09 -20.08 -11.54
C ALA A 99 -3.59 -18.66 -11.87
N TYR A 100 -2.28 -18.46 -11.98
CA TYR A 100 -1.67 -17.18 -12.35
C TYR A 100 -1.96 -16.76 -13.79
N LYS A 101 -1.98 -17.69 -14.75
CA LYS A 101 -2.22 -17.43 -16.20
C LYS A 101 -3.53 -16.69 -16.46
N LYS A 102 -4.52 -16.78 -15.56
CA LYS A 102 -5.79 -16.06 -15.68
C LYS A 102 -5.64 -14.54 -15.59
N ASN A 103 -4.57 -14.05 -14.95
CA ASN A 103 -4.39 -12.62 -14.67
C ASN A 103 -3.04 -12.08 -15.14
N PHE A 104 -2.05 -12.94 -15.37
CA PHE A 104 -0.66 -12.55 -15.65
C PHE A 104 -0.04 -13.43 -16.74
N GLN A 105 0.97 -12.90 -17.41
CA GLN A 105 1.87 -13.74 -18.17
C GLN A 105 2.80 -14.46 -17.20
N VAL A 106 2.83 -15.79 -17.22
CA VAL A 106 3.62 -16.57 -16.28
C VAL A 106 4.25 -17.77 -16.99
N TRP A 107 5.52 -18.03 -16.68
CA TRP A 107 6.25 -19.19 -17.15
C TRP A 107 7.28 -19.63 -16.13
N ARG A 108 7.73 -20.86 -16.27
CA ARG A 108 8.81 -21.44 -15.48
C ARG A 108 10.07 -21.54 -16.32
N GLU A 109 11.20 -21.18 -15.71
CA GLU A 109 12.51 -21.35 -16.31
C GLU A 109 13.47 -21.84 -15.23
N GLY A 110 13.95 -23.09 -15.39
CA GLY A 110 14.76 -23.73 -14.35
C GLY A 110 14.06 -23.75 -12.98
N GLY A 111 14.75 -23.23 -11.97
CA GLY A 111 14.26 -23.16 -10.58
C GLY A 111 13.44 -21.93 -10.25
N VAL A 112 13.04 -21.12 -11.23
CA VAL A 112 12.32 -19.87 -11.00
C VAL A 112 11.00 -19.80 -11.76
N ILE A 113 10.07 -19.00 -11.24
CA ILE A 113 8.82 -18.65 -11.92
C ILE A 113 8.82 -17.16 -12.18
N HIS A 114 8.56 -16.80 -13.43
CA HIS A 114 8.40 -15.44 -13.91
C HIS A 114 6.92 -15.04 -13.85
N VAL A 115 6.63 -13.85 -13.34
CA VAL A 115 5.30 -13.24 -13.32
C VAL A 115 5.41 -11.85 -13.94
N ARG A 116 4.79 -11.64 -15.10
CA ARG A 116 4.84 -10.39 -15.85
C ARG A 116 3.45 -9.85 -16.13
N TYR A 117 3.31 -8.54 -16.07
CA TYR A 117 2.05 -7.81 -16.23
C TYR A 117 1.75 -7.42 -17.70
N GLY A 118 2.11 -8.27 -18.64
CA GLY A 118 2.05 -7.99 -20.08
C GLY A 118 3.40 -7.51 -20.62
N ALA A 119 3.54 -7.41 -21.93
CA ALA A 119 4.80 -7.05 -22.58
C ALA A 119 5.15 -5.57 -22.40
N VAL A 120 4.16 -4.70 -22.57
CA VAL A 120 4.27 -3.24 -22.41
C VAL A 120 3.03 -2.71 -21.75
N ASN A 121 3.19 -1.80 -20.79
CA ASN A 121 2.09 -1.15 -20.09
C ASN A 121 2.24 0.38 -20.13
N LYS A 122 1.13 1.08 -20.34
CA LYS A 122 1.11 2.53 -20.42
C LYS A 122 1.17 3.20 -19.04
N GLN A 123 0.75 2.50 -17.97
CA GLN A 123 0.70 3.06 -16.62
C GLN A 123 0.77 1.99 -15.54
N CYS A 124 1.17 2.38 -14.34
CA CYS A 124 1.19 1.50 -13.18
C CYS A 124 -0.22 1.01 -12.82
N TYR A 125 -0.36 -0.30 -12.61
CA TYR A 125 -1.63 -0.91 -12.19
C TYR A 125 -2.00 -0.62 -10.74
N CYS A 126 -1.04 -0.29 -9.88
CA CYS A 126 -1.30 -0.01 -8.48
C CYS A 126 -2.01 1.34 -8.30
N PRO A 127 -3.26 1.38 -7.81
CA PRO A 127 -3.97 2.64 -7.61
C PRO A 127 -3.29 3.58 -6.63
N ALA A 128 -2.60 3.06 -5.62
CA ALA A 128 -1.90 3.86 -4.63
C ALA A 128 -0.67 4.59 -5.20
N ALA A 129 -0.01 4.03 -6.22
CA ALA A 129 1.20 4.61 -6.81
C ALA A 129 0.98 5.24 -8.18
N ARG A 130 -0.14 4.98 -8.80
CA ARG A 130 -0.44 5.38 -10.21
C ARG A 130 -0.26 6.86 -10.46
N TYR A 131 -0.57 7.69 -9.50
CA TYR A 131 -0.60 9.14 -9.61
C TYR A 131 0.67 9.80 -9.07
N HIS A 132 1.53 9.04 -8.42
CA HIS A 132 2.79 9.52 -7.90
C HIS A 132 3.87 9.49 -9.00
N PRO A 133 4.72 10.52 -9.14
CA PRO A 133 5.81 10.51 -10.12
C PRO A 133 6.71 9.29 -10.01
N VAL A 134 7.18 8.79 -11.13
CA VAL A 134 8.15 7.67 -11.16
C VAL A 134 9.53 8.14 -10.72
N LYS A 135 10.27 7.28 -10.02
CA LYS A 135 11.63 7.54 -9.54
C LYS A 135 12.56 6.37 -9.89
N PRO A 136 13.83 6.60 -10.23
CA PRO A 136 14.75 5.51 -10.63
C PRO A 136 14.92 4.40 -9.56
N ARG A 137 14.83 4.77 -8.29
CA ARG A 137 14.90 3.83 -7.15
C ARG A 137 13.57 3.72 -6.41
N ASP A 138 12.47 3.78 -7.15
CA ASP A 138 11.15 3.73 -6.54
C ASP A 138 10.93 2.41 -5.80
N MET A 139 10.67 2.51 -4.51
CA MET A 139 10.47 1.35 -3.63
C MET A 139 9.02 0.90 -3.54
N HIS A 140 8.06 1.63 -4.14
CA HIS A 140 6.65 1.28 -4.02
C HIS A 140 6.35 -0.15 -4.49
N CYS A 141 7.09 -0.65 -5.51
CA CYS A 141 6.92 -2.01 -6.02
C CYS A 141 7.29 -3.12 -5.02
N GLU A 142 7.94 -2.80 -3.89
CA GLU A 142 8.12 -3.73 -2.77
C GLU A 142 6.77 -4.23 -2.22
N CYS A 143 5.72 -3.38 -2.29
CA CYS A 143 4.35 -3.80 -1.98
C CYS A 143 3.87 -4.92 -2.92
N THR A 144 4.07 -4.78 -4.23
CA THR A 144 3.67 -5.80 -5.21
C THR A 144 4.53 -7.05 -5.11
N ARG A 145 5.85 -6.90 -4.91
CA ARG A 145 6.77 -8.01 -4.65
C ARG A 145 6.29 -8.85 -3.47
N ALA A 146 6.00 -8.20 -2.33
CA ALA A 146 5.52 -8.87 -1.14
C ALA A 146 4.13 -9.51 -1.32
N THR A 147 3.28 -8.94 -2.18
CA THR A 147 2.00 -9.57 -2.56
C THR A 147 2.25 -10.91 -3.26
N HIS A 148 3.11 -10.94 -4.28
CA HIS A 148 3.44 -12.18 -4.98
C HIS A 148 4.12 -13.17 -4.04
N GLN A 149 5.08 -12.71 -3.23
CA GLN A 149 5.71 -13.56 -2.22
C GLN A 149 4.67 -14.24 -1.32
N THR A 150 3.70 -13.48 -0.81
CA THR A 150 2.63 -14.03 0.04
C THR A 150 1.77 -15.05 -0.69
N ILE A 151 1.46 -14.83 -1.98
CA ILE A 151 0.73 -15.80 -2.80
C ILE A 151 1.52 -17.11 -2.92
N PHE A 152 2.79 -17.04 -3.30
CA PHE A 152 3.66 -18.22 -3.46
C PHE A 152 3.86 -18.96 -2.13
N GLU A 153 4.14 -18.25 -1.04
CA GLU A 153 4.32 -18.84 0.28
C GLU A 153 3.05 -19.51 0.80
N THR A 154 1.88 -18.88 0.58
CA THR A 154 0.59 -19.44 0.95
C THR A 154 0.26 -20.70 0.15
N ALA A 155 0.56 -20.70 -1.14
CA ALA A 155 0.31 -21.83 -2.02
C ALA A 155 1.25 -23.01 -1.73
N LEU A 156 2.55 -22.76 -1.54
CA LEU A 156 3.57 -23.79 -1.45
C LEU A 156 3.94 -24.19 -0.02
N GLY A 157 3.43 -23.45 1.00
CA GLY A 157 3.64 -23.77 2.41
C GLY A 157 5.08 -23.62 2.90
N ARG A 158 5.91 -22.86 2.19
CA ARG A 158 7.33 -22.62 2.55
C ARG A 158 7.77 -21.21 2.17
N PRO A 159 8.85 -20.68 2.77
CA PRO A 159 9.42 -19.39 2.38
C PRO A 159 9.82 -19.37 0.91
N ILE A 160 9.48 -18.29 0.23
CA ILE A 160 9.79 -18.07 -1.18
C ILE A 160 10.39 -16.68 -1.36
N ARG A 161 11.58 -16.60 -1.94
CA ARG A 161 12.18 -15.31 -2.32
C ARG A 161 11.56 -14.84 -3.63
N VAL A 162 11.10 -13.59 -3.66
CA VAL A 162 10.61 -12.92 -4.87
C VAL A 162 11.42 -11.67 -5.11
N GLU A 163 11.84 -11.46 -6.36
CA GLU A 163 12.63 -10.31 -6.81
C GLU A 163 11.84 -9.47 -7.81
N ILE A 164 12.16 -8.17 -7.85
CA ILE A 164 11.67 -7.24 -8.88
C ILE A 164 12.75 -7.20 -9.97
N VAL A 165 12.45 -7.76 -11.13
CA VAL A 165 13.34 -7.73 -12.30
C VAL A 165 13.16 -6.43 -13.07
N GLU A 166 11.90 -6.02 -13.22
CA GLU A 166 11.51 -4.84 -13.98
C GLU A 166 10.29 -4.17 -13.36
N SER A 167 10.19 -2.87 -13.45
CA SER A 167 9.08 -2.10 -12.90
C SER A 167 8.83 -0.82 -13.69
N LEU A 168 7.57 -0.58 -14.03
CA LEU A 168 7.11 0.71 -14.56
C LEU A 168 7.51 1.90 -13.67
N ARG A 169 7.51 1.69 -12.36
CA ARG A 169 7.88 2.69 -11.36
C ARG A 169 9.38 3.01 -11.35
N ARG A 170 10.20 2.16 -11.98
CA ARG A 170 11.65 2.32 -12.13
C ARG A 170 12.05 2.60 -13.56
N GLY A 171 11.08 2.97 -14.42
CA GLY A 171 11.31 3.33 -15.83
C GLY A 171 11.30 2.15 -16.81
N GLY A 172 10.97 0.94 -16.38
CA GLY A 172 10.81 -0.20 -17.27
C GLY A 172 9.49 -0.18 -18.05
N PRO A 173 9.38 -0.92 -19.16
CA PRO A 173 8.17 -0.99 -19.99
C PRO A 173 7.03 -1.80 -19.34
N THR A 174 7.32 -2.61 -18.32
CA THR A 174 6.33 -3.45 -17.62
C THR A 174 6.71 -3.67 -16.16
N CYS A 175 5.89 -4.46 -15.45
CA CYS A 175 6.26 -5.01 -14.14
C CYS A 175 6.55 -6.51 -14.30
N HIS A 176 7.74 -6.95 -13.89
CA HIS A 176 8.21 -8.32 -13.97
C HIS A 176 8.85 -8.75 -12.65
N PHE A 177 8.37 -9.84 -12.10
CA PHE A 177 8.81 -10.44 -10.84
C PHE A 177 9.29 -11.87 -11.08
N VAL A 178 10.26 -12.30 -10.27
CA VAL A 178 10.79 -13.67 -10.30
C VAL A 178 10.69 -14.29 -8.92
N ALA A 179 10.05 -15.45 -8.83
CA ALA A 179 9.93 -16.25 -7.61
C ALA A 179 10.86 -17.46 -7.67
N HIS A 180 11.73 -17.62 -6.67
CA HIS A 180 12.66 -18.74 -6.55
C HIS A 180 11.98 -19.93 -5.89
N VAL A 181 11.70 -20.97 -6.65
CA VAL A 181 10.90 -22.13 -6.24
C VAL A 181 11.67 -23.46 -6.20
N ALA A 182 12.99 -23.39 -6.40
CA ALA A 182 13.88 -24.54 -6.21
C ALA A 182 14.09 -24.87 -4.73
#